data_890bedc7fba111933ccd74d642968f1d
#
_entry.id   890bedc7fba111933ccd74d642968f1d
#
_cell.length_a   1.000
_cell.length_b   1.000
_cell.length_c   1.000
_cell.angle_alpha   90.00
_cell.angle_beta   90.00
_cell.angle_gamma   90.00
#
_symmetry.space_group_name_H-M   'P 1'
#
loop_
_entity.id
_entity.type
_entity.pdbx_description
1 polymer ?
#
loop_
_entity_poly.entity_id
_entity_poly.type
_entity_poly.pdbx_seq_one_letter_code
_entity_poly.pdbx_strand_id
1 'polypeptide(L)'
;ISLVAGQNFDPTIVTKPPRNSSFSPPGLLITQQAAKELFPNEPALGKTVYSGTSQPVTILGIIDHMHGSWPSWDKVGNVALFPVIPDETYARYMVRAQPGQRDALMKAAEEALNKIDNGRVILKVRTLEYVAANTYADDRAMAVYLGVVISLLLGISALGIFGLAAFNVSTRTKQIGTRRAVG
;
A
#
# COMPACT_ATOMS: atom_id res chain seq x y z
N ILE A 1 -17.60 -3.12 5.23
CA ILE A 1 -17.57 -3.26 3.75
C ILE A 1 -18.99 -3.05 3.27
N SER A 2 -19.22 -2.02 2.46
CA SER A 2 -20.54 -1.76 1.87
C SER A 2 -20.68 -2.51 0.54
N LEU A 3 -21.76 -3.27 0.41
CA LEU A 3 -22.13 -3.96 -0.83
C LEU A 3 -22.87 -2.96 -1.73
N VAL A 4 -22.45 -2.86 -2.99
CA VAL A 4 -23.06 -1.97 -4.00
C VAL A 4 -24.06 -2.72 -4.87
N ALA A 5 -23.76 -3.97 -5.21
CA ALA A 5 -24.61 -4.81 -6.03
C ALA A 5 -24.39 -6.29 -5.70
N GLY A 6 -25.42 -7.11 -5.97
CA GLY A 6 -25.36 -8.56 -5.73
C GLY A 6 -25.66 -8.94 -4.29
N GLN A 7 -25.09 -10.06 -3.85
CA GLN A 7 -25.29 -10.61 -2.51
C GLN A 7 -23.97 -10.90 -1.81
N ASN A 8 -24.01 -10.87 -0.47
CA ASN A 8 -22.85 -11.22 0.35
C ASN A 8 -22.67 -12.74 0.37
N PHE A 9 -21.52 -13.19 0.88
CA PHE A 9 -21.31 -14.61 1.14
C PHE A 9 -22.33 -15.13 2.14
N ASP A 10 -22.81 -16.34 1.88
CA ASP A 10 -23.54 -17.10 2.88
C ASP A 10 -22.54 -17.56 3.96
N PRO A 11 -22.73 -17.18 5.23
CA PRO A 11 -21.83 -17.58 6.31
C PRO A 11 -21.71 -19.09 6.50
N THR A 12 -22.67 -19.87 5.98
CA THR A 12 -22.65 -21.35 6.06
C THR A 12 -21.75 -21.99 4.99
N ILE A 13 -21.38 -21.25 3.93
CA ILE A 13 -20.60 -21.75 2.79
C ILE A 13 -19.11 -21.43 2.93
N VAL A 14 -18.65 -21.01 4.10
CA VAL A 14 -17.21 -20.77 4.32
C VAL A 14 -16.49 -22.11 4.31
N THR A 15 -15.74 -22.37 3.26
CA THR A 15 -15.10 -23.66 3.03
C THR A 15 -13.62 -23.61 3.43
N LYS A 16 -13.14 -24.64 4.11
CA LYS A 16 -11.73 -24.88 4.35
C LYS A 16 -11.18 -25.71 3.18
N PRO A 17 -10.33 -25.15 2.30
CA PRO A 17 -9.79 -25.91 1.18
C PRO A 17 -8.90 -27.05 1.69
N PRO A 18 -8.94 -28.23 1.09
CA PRO A 18 -7.98 -29.29 1.37
C PRO A 18 -6.58 -28.85 0.90
N ARG A 19 -5.54 -29.22 1.66
CA ARG A 19 -4.14 -28.74 1.48
C ARG A 19 -3.54 -28.93 0.10
N ASN A 20 -4.01 -29.87 -0.71
CA ASN A 20 -3.39 -30.26 -1.99
C ASN A 20 -4.38 -30.37 -3.15
N SER A 21 -5.50 -29.67 -3.14
CA SER A 21 -6.47 -29.77 -4.21
C SER A 21 -6.71 -28.43 -4.90
N SER A 22 -7.02 -28.51 -6.20
CA SER A 22 -7.56 -27.41 -6.97
C SER A 22 -8.93 -27.02 -6.39
N PHE A 23 -8.94 -26.06 -5.46
CA PHE A 23 -10.15 -25.60 -4.84
C PHE A 23 -10.75 -24.45 -5.67
N SER A 24 -11.99 -24.61 -6.11
CA SER A 24 -12.77 -23.54 -6.68
C SER A 24 -13.72 -23.00 -5.60
N PRO A 25 -13.56 -21.75 -5.17
CA PRO A 25 -14.50 -21.15 -4.23
C PRO A 25 -15.90 -21.05 -4.87
N PRO A 26 -16.99 -21.13 -4.07
CA PRO A 26 -18.36 -21.06 -4.59
C PRO A 26 -18.70 -19.72 -5.24
N GLY A 27 -17.88 -18.72 -5.07
CA GLY A 27 -18.00 -17.41 -5.67
C GLY A 27 -17.03 -16.40 -5.06
N LEU A 28 -17.02 -15.19 -5.57
CA LEU A 28 -16.19 -14.11 -5.08
C LEU A 28 -16.92 -12.76 -5.06
N LEU A 29 -16.45 -11.86 -4.21
CA LEU A 29 -16.81 -10.44 -4.28
C LEU A 29 -15.63 -9.66 -4.84
N ILE A 30 -15.91 -8.67 -5.68
CA ILE A 30 -14.89 -7.79 -6.24
C ILE A 30 -15.20 -6.33 -5.93
N THR A 31 -14.18 -5.48 -5.94
CA THR A 31 -14.37 -4.04 -5.83
C THR A 31 -14.96 -3.46 -7.10
N GLN A 32 -15.64 -2.31 -6.99
CA GLN A 32 -16.12 -1.57 -8.16
C GLN A 32 -15.01 -1.24 -9.15
N GLN A 33 -13.81 -0.94 -8.65
CA GLN A 33 -12.66 -0.65 -9.49
C GLN A 33 -12.25 -1.88 -10.31
N ALA A 34 -12.16 -3.04 -9.68
CA ALA A 34 -11.88 -4.30 -10.37
C ALA A 34 -12.98 -4.67 -11.38
N ALA A 35 -14.25 -4.44 -11.02
CA ALA A 35 -15.38 -4.69 -11.91
C ALA A 35 -15.31 -3.84 -13.20
N LYS A 36 -15.00 -2.54 -13.08
CA LYS A 36 -14.85 -1.63 -14.22
C LYS A 36 -13.66 -1.98 -15.09
N GLU A 37 -12.56 -2.44 -14.51
CA GLU A 37 -11.35 -2.81 -15.26
C GLU A 37 -11.54 -4.13 -16.02
N LEU A 38 -12.18 -5.12 -15.40
CA LEU A 38 -12.42 -6.42 -16.02
C LEU A 38 -13.55 -6.38 -17.07
N PHE A 39 -14.59 -5.58 -16.81
CA PHE A 39 -15.80 -5.50 -17.62
C PHE A 39 -16.18 -4.04 -17.89
N PRO A 40 -15.41 -3.29 -18.72
CA PRO A 40 -15.61 -1.85 -18.91
C PRO A 40 -16.96 -1.50 -19.55
N ASN A 41 -17.53 -2.39 -20.35
CA ASN A 41 -18.72 -2.12 -21.16
C ASN A 41 -19.96 -2.94 -20.76
N GLU A 42 -19.86 -3.74 -19.70
CA GLU A 42 -20.95 -4.64 -19.29
C GLU A 42 -20.95 -4.87 -17.77
N PRO A 43 -22.09 -5.26 -17.17
CA PRO A 43 -22.19 -5.55 -15.77
C PRO A 43 -21.34 -6.77 -15.39
N ALA A 44 -20.52 -6.65 -14.36
CA ALA A 44 -19.63 -7.71 -13.88
C ALA A 44 -20.36 -8.77 -13.04
N LEU A 45 -21.52 -8.43 -12.46
CA LEU A 45 -22.27 -9.32 -11.58
C LEU A 45 -22.74 -10.59 -12.32
N GLY A 46 -22.52 -11.76 -11.73
CA GLY A 46 -22.86 -13.05 -12.33
C GLY A 46 -21.90 -13.54 -13.41
N LYS A 47 -20.91 -12.75 -13.80
CA LYS A 47 -19.87 -13.17 -14.73
C LYS A 47 -18.87 -14.11 -14.08
N THR A 48 -18.25 -14.94 -14.92
CA THR A 48 -17.20 -15.87 -14.48
C THR A 48 -15.84 -15.26 -14.74
N VAL A 49 -14.97 -15.33 -13.74
CA VAL A 49 -13.56 -14.97 -13.83
C VAL A 49 -12.68 -16.16 -13.47
N TYR A 50 -11.44 -16.15 -13.94
CA TYR A 50 -10.47 -17.20 -13.63
C TYR A 50 -9.49 -16.68 -12.59
N SER A 51 -9.49 -17.30 -11.42
CA SER A 51 -8.50 -17.04 -10.39
C SER A 51 -7.24 -17.87 -10.63
N GLY A 52 -6.07 -17.39 -10.30
CA GLY A 52 -4.72 -17.89 -10.59
C GLY A 52 -4.46 -19.39 -10.77
N THR A 53 -5.43 -20.24 -10.45
CA THR A 53 -5.43 -21.70 -10.66
C THR A 53 -6.19 -22.15 -11.92
N SER A 54 -6.57 -21.24 -12.80
CA SER A 54 -7.43 -21.51 -13.97
C SER A 54 -8.82 -22.07 -13.63
N GLN A 55 -9.26 -21.99 -12.39
CA GLN A 55 -10.60 -22.42 -11.98
C GLN A 55 -11.60 -21.29 -12.20
N PRO A 56 -12.75 -21.58 -12.83
CA PRO A 56 -13.81 -20.58 -13.03
C PRO A 56 -14.50 -20.27 -11.69
N VAL A 57 -14.67 -18.97 -11.40
CA VAL A 57 -15.35 -18.49 -10.19
C VAL A 57 -16.34 -17.41 -10.59
N THR A 58 -17.57 -17.49 -10.07
CA THR A 58 -18.62 -16.53 -10.37
C THR A 58 -18.57 -15.32 -9.43
N ILE A 59 -18.76 -14.13 -9.98
CA ILE A 59 -18.86 -12.87 -9.22
C ILE A 59 -20.26 -12.81 -8.58
N LEU A 60 -20.33 -12.95 -7.24
CA LEU A 60 -21.57 -12.93 -6.47
C LEU A 60 -22.00 -11.52 -6.08
N GLY A 61 -21.03 -10.62 -5.90
CA GLY A 61 -21.33 -9.25 -5.51
C GLY A 61 -20.19 -8.28 -5.77
N ILE A 62 -20.55 -7.01 -5.75
CA ILE A 62 -19.63 -5.89 -5.97
C ILE A 62 -19.63 -5.05 -4.70
N ILE A 63 -18.46 -4.86 -4.13
CA ILE A 63 -18.22 -3.98 -2.97
C ILE A 63 -17.76 -2.60 -3.42
N ASP A 64 -18.06 -1.58 -2.64
CA ASP A 64 -17.75 -0.18 -2.97
C ASP A 64 -16.25 -0.01 -3.21
N HIS A 65 -15.46 -0.01 -2.17
CA HIS A 65 -14.01 0.05 -2.30
C HIS A 65 -13.31 -0.73 -1.18
N MET A 66 -12.14 -1.23 -1.50
CA MET A 66 -11.23 -1.84 -0.54
C MET A 66 -9.82 -1.69 -1.08
N HIS A 67 -8.88 -1.34 -0.20
CA HIS A 67 -7.47 -1.32 -0.57
C HIS A 67 -6.84 -2.67 -0.27
N GLY A 68 -6.05 -3.15 -1.21
CA GLY A 68 -5.22 -4.35 -1.05
C GLY A 68 -4.09 -4.14 -0.05
N SER A 69 -3.36 -5.20 0.23
CA SER A 69 -2.31 -5.24 1.26
C SER A 69 -1.02 -4.48 0.87
N TRP A 70 -0.90 -4.05 -0.37
CA TRP A 70 0.32 -3.44 -0.93
C TRP A 70 0.05 -2.02 -1.39
N PRO A 71 0.29 -0.99 -0.53
CA PRO A 71 -0.03 0.40 -0.84
C PRO A 71 0.71 0.97 -2.06
N SER A 72 1.89 0.45 -2.36
CA SER A 72 2.70 0.86 -3.53
C SER A 72 2.27 0.22 -4.84
N TRP A 73 1.24 -0.61 -4.84
CA TRP A 73 0.77 -1.27 -6.04
C TRP A 73 -0.19 -0.37 -6.82
N ASP A 74 0.03 -0.22 -8.12
CA ASP A 74 -0.80 0.63 -9.00
C ASP A 74 -2.29 0.23 -8.98
N LYS A 75 -2.55 -1.04 -8.72
CA LYS A 75 -3.90 -1.62 -8.66
C LYS A 75 -4.38 -1.92 -7.24
N VAL A 76 -3.96 -1.12 -6.28
CA VAL A 76 -4.29 -1.29 -4.85
C VAL A 76 -5.80 -1.39 -4.58
N GLY A 77 -6.62 -0.77 -5.43
CA GLY A 77 -8.08 -0.82 -5.34
C GLY A 77 -8.73 -2.03 -6.03
N ASN A 78 -7.96 -2.86 -6.73
CA ASN A 78 -8.46 -4.07 -7.38
C ASN A 78 -8.37 -5.25 -6.42
N VAL A 79 -9.43 -5.51 -5.68
CA VAL A 79 -9.47 -6.54 -4.65
C VAL A 79 -10.57 -7.54 -4.96
N ALA A 80 -10.24 -8.82 -4.79
CA ALA A 80 -11.17 -9.94 -4.81
C ALA A 80 -11.21 -10.61 -3.43
N LEU A 81 -12.40 -10.84 -2.89
CA LEU A 81 -12.63 -11.53 -1.64
C LEU A 81 -13.21 -12.90 -1.91
N PHE A 82 -12.70 -13.91 -1.23
CA PHE A 82 -13.14 -15.28 -1.32
C PHE A 82 -13.67 -15.78 0.03
N PRO A 83 -14.76 -16.58 0.07
CA PRO A 83 -15.29 -17.15 1.29
C PRO A 83 -14.49 -18.41 1.72
N VAL A 84 -13.21 -18.21 2.00
CA VAL A 84 -12.26 -19.29 2.26
C VAL A 84 -11.57 -19.06 3.59
N ILE A 85 -11.50 -20.05 4.46
CA ILE A 85 -10.62 -20.07 5.61
C ILE A 85 -9.28 -20.63 5.14
N PRO A 86 -8.22 -19.84 5.11
CA PRO A 86 -6.91 -20.34 4.67
C PRO A 86 -6.41 -21.41 5.64
N ASP A 87 -5.98 -22.56 5.11
CA ASP A 87 -5.33 -23.61 5.90
C ASP A 87 -3.84 -23.29 6.05
N GLU A 88 -3.55 -22.15 6.69
CA GLU A 88 -2.19 -21.71 6.93
C GLU A 88 -1.71 -22.11 8.33
N THR A 89 -0.41 -22.35 8.45
CA THR A 89 0.26 -22.63 9.73
C THR A 89 0.31 -21.42 10.65
N TYR A 90 -0.07 -20.25 10.15
CA TYR A 90 -0.10 -19.00 10.93
C TYR A 90 -1.42 -18.25 10.72
N ALA A 91 -1.85 -17.54 11.75
CA ALA A 91 -3.01 -16.66 11.70
C ALA A 91 -2.61 -15.25 12.14
N ARG A 92 -3.26 -14.24 11.56
CA ARG A 92 -3.11 -12.83 11.96
C ARG A 92 -4.41 -12.35 12.55
N TYR A 93 -4.33 -11.81 13.76
CA TYR A 93 -5.45 -11.21 14.44
C TYR A 93 -5.29 -9.72 14.48
N MET A 94 -6.32 -8.99 14.12
CA MET A 94 -6.38 -7.53 14.25
C MET A 94 -7.39 -7.19 15.35
N VAL A 95 -6.94 -6.45 16.35
CA VAL A 95 -7.76 -6.06 17.49
C VAL A 95 -7.80 -4.54 17.58
N ARG A 96 -9.01 -3.98 17.71
CA ARG A 96 -9.18 -2.53 17.92
C ARG A 96 -9.25 -2.24 19.41
N ALA A 97 -8.32 -1.42 19.88
CA ALA A 97 -8.30 -0.90 21.23
C ALA A 97 -9.16 0.38 21.36
N GLN A 98 -9.70 0.62 22.54
CA GLN A 98 -10.21 1.94 22.91
C GLN A 98 -9.05 2.93 23.09
N PRO A 99 -9.29 4.23 22.87
CA PRO A 99 -8.25 5.24 23.08
C PRO A 99 -7.59 5.11 24.46
N GLY A 100 -6.26 5.12 24.49
CA GLY A 100 -5.45 5.00 25.73
C GLY A 100 -5.25 3.57 26.26
N GLN A 101 -5.95 2.55 25.75
CA GLN A 101 -5.85 1.17 26.26
C GLN A 101 -5.00 0.24 25.39
N ARG A 102 -4.33 0.77 24.38
CA ARG A 102 -3.58 -0.02 23.39
C ARG A 102 -2.54 -0.95 24.03
N ASP A 103 -1.68 -0.40 24.89
CA ASP A 103 -0.54 -1.16 25.44
C ASP A 103 -1.00 -2.22 26.45
N ALA A 104 -2.06 -1.93 27.21
CA ALA A 104 -2.69 -2.90 28.11
C ALA A 104 -3.35 -4.03 27.30
N LEU A 105 -4.04 -3.70 26.20
CA LEU A 105 -4.67 -4.69 25.33
C LEU A 105 -3.66 -5.58 24.62
N MET A 106 -2.53 -5.04 24.18
CA MET A 106 -1.45 -5.83 23.57
C MET A 106 -0.96 -6.93 24.49
N LYS A 107 -0.69 -6.61 25.77
CA LYS A 107 -0.28 -7.59 26.79
C LYS A 107 -1.39 -8.60 27.10
N ALA A 108 -2.61 -8.13 27.28
CA ALA A 108 -3.75 -9.00 27.57
C ALA A 108 -4.05 -9.98 26.42
N ALA A 109 -3.91 -9.54 25.15
CA ALA A 109 -4.08 -10.40 23.99
C ALA A 109 -3.00 -11.48 23.92
N GLU A 110 -1.74 -11.14 24.20
CA GLU A 110 -0.65 -12.10 24.23
C GLU A 110 -0.85 -13.14 25.35
N GLU A 111 -1.20 -12.69 26.56
CA GLU A 111 -1.52 -13.58 27.67
C GLU A 111 -2.73 -14.49 27.38
N ALA A 112 -3.78 -13.97 26.76
CA ALA A 112 -4.96 -14.74 26.40
C ALA A 112 -4.63 -15.83 25.37
N LEU A 113 -3.81 -15.50 24.34
CA LEU A 113 -3.38 -16.47 23.35
C LEU A 113 -2.51 -17.58 23.96
N ASN A 114 -1.61 -17.24 24.85
CA ASN A 114 -0.75 -18.21 25.57
C ASN A 114 -1.56 -19.14 26.50
N LYS A 115 -2.67 -18.66 27.06
CA LYS A 115 -3.56 -19.49 27.91
C LYS A 115 -4.37 -20.51 27.13
N ILE A 116 -4.70 -20.22 25.87
CA ILE A 116 -5.52 -21.12 25.04
C ILE A 116 -4.70 -22.34 24.58
N ASP A 117 -3.45 -22.13 24.20
CA ASP A 117 -2.59 -23.21 23.71
C ASP A 117 -1.11 -22.83 23.85
N ASN A 118 -0.39 -23.57 24.68
CA ASN A 118 1.04 -23.37 24.90
C ASN A 118 1.92 -23.84 23.74
N GLY A 119 1.38 -24.55 22.75
CA GLY A 119 2.09 -25.01 21.55
C GLY A 119 2.21 -23.96 20.46
N ARG A 120 1.62 -22.77 20.64
CA ARG A 120 1.64 -21.69 19.62
C ARG A 120 2.84 -20.77 19.83
N VAL A 121 3.44 -20.36 18.72
CA VAL A 121 4.50 -19.36 18.72
C VAL A 121 3.91 -18.02 18.30
N ILE A 122 3.92 -17.03 19.19
CA ILE A 122 3.54 -15.67 18.86
C ILE A 122 4.73 -15.02 18.18
N LEU A 123 4.68 -14.89 16.86
CA LEU A 123 5.78 -14.37 16.07
C LEU A 123 6.01 -12.87 16.31
N LYS A 124 4.94 -12.08 16.33
CA LYS A 124 5.04 -10.62 16.45
C LYS A 124 3.72 -10.00 16.94
N VAL A 125 3.81 -9.16 17.95
CA VAL A 125 2.74 -8.24 18.35
C VAL A 125 3.16 -6.84 17.94
N ARG A 126 2.35 -6.14 17.14
CA ARG A 126 2.69 -4.83 16.57
C ARG A 126 1.48 -3.91 16.55
N THR A 127 1.72 -2.62 16.68
CA THR A 127 0.69 -1.62 16.42
C THR A 127 0.52 -1.41 14.91
N LEU A 128 -0.67 -1.03 14.47
CA LEU A 128 -0.90 -0.67 13.07
C LEU A 128 -0.06 0.54 12.66
N GLU A 129 0.16 1.48 13.58
CA GLU A 129 1.04 2.64 13.39
C GLU A 129 2.48 2.23 13.07
N TYR A 130 3.04 1.26 13.82
CA TYR A 130 4.36 0.71 13.54
C TYR A 130 4.43 0.06 12.15
N VAL A 131 3.41 -0.72 11.79
CA VAL A 131 3.34 -1.38 10.47
C VAL A 131 3.27 -0.33 9.36
N ALA A 132 2.42 0.68 9.50
CA ALA A 132 2.31 1.78 8.53
C ALA A 132 3.63 2.56 8.39
N ALA A 133 4.25 2.93 9.52
CA ALA A 133 5.53 3.64 9.51
C ALA A 133 6.65 2.85 8.79
N ASN A 134 6.69 1.54 9.02
CA ASN A 134 7.67 0.67 8.39
C ASN A 134 7.39 0.43 6.90
N THR A 135 6.12 0.40 6.49
CA THR A 135 5.73 0.25 5.08
C THR A 135 6.19 1.43 4.23
N TYR A 136 6.18 2.64 4.79
CA TYR A 136 6.60 3.87 4.08
C TYR A 136 8.02 4.31 4.40
N ALA A 137 8.82 3.47 5.08
CA ALA A 137 10.19 3.83 5.47
C ALA A 137 11.08 4.05 4.24
N ASP A 138 11.00 3.17 3.25
CA ASP A 138 11.79 3.23 2.02
C ASP A 138 11.39 4.43 1.16
N ASP A 139 10.09 4.71 1.01
CA ASP A 139 9.59 5.87 0.27
C ASP A 139 10.06 7.18 0.90
N ARG A 140 10.06 7.25 2.23
CA ARG A 140 10.56 8.41 2.98
C ARG A 140 12.07 8.59 2.80
N ALA A 141 12.84 7.50 2.86
CA ALA A 141 14.28 7.54 2.62
C ALA A 141 14.60 8.04 1.21
N MET A 142 13.86 7.55 0.20
CA MET A 142 13.99 7.99 -1.18
C MET A 142 13.66 9.49 -1.34
N ALA A 143 12.59 9.97 -0.72
CA ALA A 143 12.20 11.37 -0.76
C ALA A 143 13.27 12.29 -0.15
N VAL A 144 13.85 11.89 0.99
CA VAL A 144 14.96 12.62 1.62
C VAL A 144 16.19 12.64 0.72
N TYR A 145 16.55 11.49 0.15
CA TYR A 145 17.69 11.40 -0.77
C TYR A 145 17.52 12.32 -1.98
N LEU A 146 16.37 12.29 -2.63
CA LEU A 146 16.06 13.16 -3.76
C LEU A 146 16.10 14.63 -3.35
N GLY A 147 15.57 14.97 -2.19
CA GLY A 147 15.62 16.33 -1.64
C GLY A 147 17.04 16.87 -1.48
N VAL A 148 17.94 16.03 -0.97
CA VAL A 148 19.37 16.39 -0.84
C VAL A 148 20.02 16.61 -2.21
N VAL A 149 19.80 15.70 -3.16
CA VAL A 149 20.35 15.81 -4.52
C VAL A 149 19.86 17.09 -5.21
N ILE A 150 18.56 17.37 -5.15
CA ILE A 150 17.97 18.60 -5.72
C ILE A 150 18.61 19.85 -5.09
N SER A 151 18.76 19.87 -3.77
CA SER A 151 19.35 21.00 -3.05
C SER A 151 20.80 21.24 -3.47
N LEU A 152 21.59 20.18 -3.64
CA LEU A 152 22.96 20.27 -4.13
C LEU A 152 23.02 20.81 -5.56
N LEU A 153 22.18 20.31 -6.46
CA LEU A 153 22.13 20.78 -7.85
C LEU A 153 21.73 22.25 -7.94
N LEU A 154 20.73 22.67 -7.15
CA LEU A 154 20.34 24.08 -7.07
C LEU A 154 21.49 24.96 -6.53
N GLY A 155 22.18 24.48 -5.51
CA GLY A 155 23.34 25.18 -4.95
C GLY A 155 24.47 25.40 -5.97
N ILE A 156 24.83 24.33 -6.69
CA ILE A 156 25.87 24.43 -7.76
C ILE A 156 25.41 25.38 -8.87
N SER A 157 24.16 25.29 -9.29
CA SER A 157 23.60 26.18 -10.33
C SER A 157 23.63 27.66 -9.88
N ALA A 158 23.23 27.93 -8.63
CA ALA A 158 23.26 29.27 -8.07
C ALA A 158 24.68 29.83 -8.01
N LEU A 159 25.66 29.02 -7.58
CA LEU A 159 27.09 29.41 -7.58
C LEU A 159 27.60 29.71 -8.99
N GLY A 160 27.21 28.90 -9.98
CA GLY A 160 27.56 29.14 -11.39
C GLY A 160 27.02 30.47 -11.91
N ILE A 161 25.75 30.79 -11.66
CA ILE A 161 25.13 32.06 -12.04
C ILE A 161 25.81 33.22 -11.33
N PHE A 162 26.06 33.09 -10.01
CA PHE A 162 26.74 34.13 -9.24
C PHE A 162 28.18 34.37 -9.74
N GLY A 163 28.93 33.31 -10.04
CA GLY A 163 30.28 33.40 -10.62
C GLY A 163 30.30 34.12 -11.95
N LEU A 164 29.37 33.79 -12.86
CA LEU A 164 29.24 34.49 -14.15
C LEU A 164 28.89 35.96 -14.00
N ALA A 165 27.97 36.28 -13.08
CA ALA A 165 27.59 37.67 -12.80
C ALA A 165 28.78 38.49 -12.25
N ALA A 166 29.49 37.93 -11.27
CA ALA A 166 30.68 38.56 -10.67
C ALA A 166 31.80 38.78 -11.71
N PHE A 167 32.04 37.80 -12.57
CA PHE A 167 33.00 37.90 -13.66
C PHE A 167 32.65 39.04 -14.65
N ASN A 168 31.38 39.10 -15.07
CA ASN A 168 30.88 40.13 -15.98
C ASN A 168 31.04 41.54 -15.38
N VAL A 169 30.70 41.72 -14.09
CA VAL A 169 30.88 43.00 -13.38
C VAL A 169 32.36 43.39 -13.32
N SER A 170 33.24 42.46 -12.93
CA SER A 170 34.70 42.70 -12.85
C SER A 170 35.30 43.11 -14.20
N THR A 171 34.89 42.44 -15.28
CA THR A 171 35.37 42.74 -16.64
C THR A 171 34.92 44.13 -17.11
N ARG A 172 33.67 44.50 -16.86
CA ARG A 172 33.12 45.83 -17.21
C ARG A 172 33.82 46.93 -16.40
N THR A 173 34.07 46.72 -15.13
CA THR A 173 34.77 47.68 -14.27
C THR A 173 36.20 47.96 -14.78
N LYS A 174 36.95 46.93 -15.19
CA LYS A 174 38.27 47.08 -15.81
C LYS A 174 38.20 47.85 -17.12
N GLN A 175 37.23 47.57 -17.99
CA GLN A 175 37.05 48.29 -19.27
C GLN A 175 36.76 49.80 -19.08
N ILE A 176 35.94 50.13 -18.07
CA ILE A 176 35.61 51.51 -17.74
C ILE A 176 36.84 52.21 -17.15
N GLY A 177 37.61 51.52 -16.28
CA GLY A 177 38.83 52.04 -15.71
C GLY A 177 39.88 52.35 -16.76
N THR A 178 40.13 51.45 -17.73
CA THR A 178 41.07 51.69 -18.84
C THR A 178 40.64 52.83 -19.75
N ARG A 179 39.36 52.97 -20.07
CA ARG A 179 38.81 54.08 -20.86
C ARG A 179 39.02 55.45 -20.18
N ARG A 180 38.89 55.53 -18.86
CA ARG A 180 39.10 56.75 -18.07
C ARG A 180 40.56 57.09 -17.94
N ALA A 181 41.48 56.14 -18.03
CA ALA A 181 42.89 56.35 -17.90
C ALA A 181 43.57 56.81 -19.23
N VAL A 182 42.95 56.57 -20.38
CA VAL A 182 43.50 56.88 -21.71
C VAL A 182 42.86 58.12 -22.35
N GLY A 183 41.85 58.74 -21.70
CA GLY A 183 41.14 59.91 -22.16
C GLY A 183 39.66 59.66 -22.34
#